data_d84ce555bbee358fb56dba9c94bc2891
#
_entry.id   d84ce555bbee358fb56dba9c94bc2891
#
_cell.length_a   1.000
_cell.length_b   1.000
_cell.length_c   1.000
_cell.angle_alpha   90.00
_cell.angle_beta   90.00
_cell.angle_gamma   90.00
#
_symmetry.space_group_name_H-M   'P 1'
#
loop_
_entity.id
_entity.type
_entity.pdbx_description
1 polymer ?
#
loop_
_entity_poly.entity_id
_entity_poly.type
_entity_poly.pdbx_seq_one_letter_code
_entity_poly.pdbx_strand_id
1 'polypeptide(L)'
;MSHHFTVNTETAADNRFQLSTDWSDELASRAFDEITLAAETLESHGVTVHLFEDSGIDAPDSVFPNNWFSTHAGGHIAIYPMKAPSRRRERRSDVIEMLKQNYRVQDVIDYSGLEPDGIFLEGTGAMVLDHIDRVAYAARSDRTDPIALERFCTHFNFEPMVFDARDGDGVPIYHTNVLMCVATCFAAIGTGMITDARRRNEVVARLQRSGRDIVHLSNAQIDSFAGNAIELQGKESRILALSTTALAALGDDQRATIEADARIVALDIPTIERAGGSVRCTLAGIHLTPRN
;
A
#
# COMPACT_ATOMS: atom_id res chain seq x y z
N MET A 1 3.38 1.34 14.93
CA MET A 1 4.45 0.35 15.15
C MET A 1 4.08 -0.53 16.34
N SER A 2 4.19 -1.85 16.19
CA SER A 2 3.72 -2.81 17.20
C SER A 2 4.90 -3.40 17.99
N HIS A 3 4.77 -3.46 19.31
CA HIS A 3 5.70 -4.18 20.18
C HIS A 3 5.47 -5.70 20.15
N HIS A 4 4.34 -6.13 19.60
CA HIS A 4 3.92 -7.54 19.54
C HIS A 4 3.64 -7.98 18.08
N PHE A 5 4.45 -7.44 17.15
CA PHE A 5 4.33 -7.80 15.74
C PHE A 5 4.53 -9.30 15.55
N THR A 6 3.60 -9.94 14.83
CA THR A 6 3.63 -11.36 14.54
C THR A 6 2.92 -11.63 13.21
N VAL A 7 3.11 -12.82 12.66
CA VAL A 7 2.37 -13.25 11.47
C VAL A 7 0.89 -13.41 11.80
N ASN A 8 0.03 -12.86 10.95
CA ASN A 8 -1.41 -12.98 11.11
C ASN A 8 -1.90 -14.30 10.52
N THR A 9 -2.30 -15.24 11.36
CA THR A 9 -2.79 -16.55 10.92
C THR A 9 -4.12 -16.48 10.16
N GLU A 10 -4.93 -15.44 10.38
CA GLU A 10 -6.19 -15.23 9.64
C GLU A 10 -5.98 -14.82 8.19
N THR A 11 -4.80 -14.28 7.85
CA THR A 11 -4.45 -13.82 6.51
C THR A 11 -3.51 -14.78 5.77
N ALA A 12 -2.98 -15.79 6.44
CA ALA A 12 -2.00 -16.73 5.87
C ALA A 12 -2.51 -17.52 4.66
N ALA A 13 -3.82 -17.78 4.59
CA ALA A 13 -4.40 -18.61 3.54
C ALA A 13 -4.41 -17.93 2.15
N ASP A 14 -4.43 -16.61 2.10
CA ASP A 14 -4.54 -15.83 0.87
C ASP A 14 -3.36 -14.86 0.64
N ASN A 15 -2.42 -14.77 1.58
CA ASN A 15 -1.21 -13.97 1.47
C ASN A 15 0.02 -14.85 1.25
N ARG A 16 0.34 -15.14 0.00
CA ARG A 16 1.48 -16.00 -0.38
C ARG A 16 2.85 -15.42 -0.01
N PHE A 17 2.95 -14.10 0.20
CA PHE A 17 4.21 -13.46 0.61
C PHE A 17 4.50 -13.66 2.10
N GLN A 18 3.51 -14.12 2.87
CA GLN A 18 3.66 -14.39 4.28
C GLN A 18 4.45 -15.69 4.49
N LEU A 19 5.53 -15.61 5.27
CA LEU A 19 6.34 -16.77 5.59
C LEU A 19 5.83 -17.47 6.85
N SER A 20 5.71 -18.79 6.77
CA SER A 20 5.45 -19.63 7.94
C SER A 20 6.75 -19.72 8.76
N THR A 21 6.81 -19.01 9.89
CA THR A 21 7.96 -19.05 10.79
C THR A 21 7.52 -18.95 12.24
N ASP A 22 8.30 -19.60 13.12
CA ASP A 22 8.14 -19.41 14.56
C ASP A 22 8.52 -17.95 14.90
N TRP A 23 7.56 -17.19 15.39
CA TRP A 23 7.77 -15.82 15.85
C TRP A 23 8.27 -15.82 17.29
N SER A 24 9.18 -14.91 17.57
CA SER A 24 9.76 -14.70 18.88
C SER A 24 9.73 -13.23 19.25
N ASP A 25 9.88 -12.94 20.53
CA ASP A 25 10.02 -11.56 21.03
C ASP A 25 11.20 -10.82 20.36
N GLU A 26 12.25 -11.55 19.98
CA GLU A 26 13.38 -10.98 19.25
C GLU A 26 12.96 -10.50 17.84
N LEU A 27 12.12 -11.24 17.12
CA LEU A 27 11.61 -10.83 15.81
C LEU A 27 10.65 -9.64 15.93
N ALA A 28 9.82 -9.61 16.98
CA ALA A 28 8.96 -8.47 17.26
C ALA A 28 9.77 -7.21 17.55
N SER A 29 10.84 -7.32 18.33
CA SER A 29 11.77 -6.21 18.60
C SER A 29 12.46 -5.72 17.34
N ARG A 30 12.94 -6.63 16.48
CA ARG A 30 13.53 -6.26 15.18
C ARG A 30 12.54 -5.53 14.28
N ALA A 31 11.29 -6.00 14.17
CA ALA A 31 10.26 -5.35 13.39
C ALA A 31 9.99 -3.92 13.89
N PHE A 32 9.98 -3.73 15.22
CA PHE A 32 9.84 -2.42 15.82
C PHE A 32 11.02 -1.48 15.46
N ASP A 33 12.27 -1.98 15.56
CA ASP A 33 13.46 -1.23 15.20
C ASP A 33 13.50 -0.89 13.70
N GLU A 34 13.12 -1.82 12.83
CA GLU A 34 13.02 -1.61 11.38
C GLU A 34 12.05 -0.47 11.03
N ILE A 35 10.86 -0.44 11.63
CA ILE A 35 9.89 0.63 11.39
C ILE A 35 10.36 1.97 11.95
N THR A 36 11.02 1.95 13.12
CA THR A 36 11.61 3.16 13.71
C THR A 36 12.65 3.76 12.78
N LEU A 37 13.61 2.94 12.34
CA LEU A 37 14.67 3.37 11.43
C LEU A 37 14.13 3.81 10.06
N ALA A 38 13.09 3.14 9.55
CA ALA A 38 12.41 3.54 8.33
C ALA A 38 11.78 4.93 8.46
N ALA A 39 11.11 5.22 9.58
CA ALA A 39 10.54 6.54 9.87
C ALA A 39 11.63 7.63 9.94
N GLU A 40 12.69 7.40 10.70
CA GLU A 40 13.85 8.33 10.81
C GLU A 40 14.50 8.57 9.44
N THR A 41 14.64 7.51 8.63
CA THR A 41 15.18 7.63 7.27
C THR A 41 14.30 8.52 6.40
N LEU A 42 12.99 8.33 6.40
CA LEU A 42 12.06 9.16 5.64
C LEU A 42 12.09 10.62 6.11
N GLU A 43 12.12 10.86 7.43
CA GLU A 43 12.23 12.21 8.01
C GLU A 43 13.54 12.90 7.61
N SER A 44 14.66 12.17 7.55
CA SER A 44 15.96 12.71 7.09
C SER A 44 15.91 13.19 5.64
N HIS A 45 14.98 12.64 4.82
CA HIS A 45 14.70 13.08 3.45
C HIS A 45 13.60 14.15 3.37
N GLY A 46 13.11 14.62 4.52
CA GLY A 46 12.13 15.71 4.64
C GLY A 46 10.68 15.30 4.46
N VAL A 47 10.38 14.01 4.58
CA VAL A 47 9.00 13.51 4.68
C VAL A 47 8.50 13.75 6.11
N THR A 48 7.31 14.34 6.25
CA THR A 48 6.67 14.42 7.58
C THR A 48 6.08 13.05 7.93
N VAL A 49 6.56 12.45 9.02
CA VAL A 49 6.09 11.15 9.49
C VAL A 49 5.34 11.31 10.81
N HIS A 50 4.17 10.68 10.92
CA HIS A 50 3.44 10.52 12.17
C HIS A 50 3.49 9.05 12.58
N LEU A 51 4.31 8.76 13.57
CA LEU A 51 4.54 7.40 14.05
C LEU A 51 3.66 7.12 15.28
N PHE A 52 2.88 6.04 15.22
CA PHE A 52 2.01 5.62 16.30
C PHE A 52 2.45 4.29 16.87
N GLU A 53 2.65 4.24 18.18
CA GLU A 53 2.89 2.98 18.87
C GLU A 53 1.61 2.18 19.05
N ASP A 54 1.72 0.87 18.93
CA ASP A 54 0.67 -0.07 19.24
C ASP A 54 1.19 -1.05 20.30
N SER A 55 0.66 -0.92 21.50
CA SER A 55 0.96 -1.81 22.64
C SER A 55 -0.01 -2.99 22.73
N GLY A 56 -1.00 -3.05 21.85
CA GLY A 56 -1.98 -4.14 21.80
C GLY A 56 -1.40 -5.42 21.20
N ILE A 57 -1.96 -6.56 21.63
CA ILE A 57 -1.58 -7.89 21.14
C ILE A 57 -2.58 -8.46 20.12
N ASP A 58 -3.70 -7.75 19.89
CA ASP A 58 -4.85 -8.28 19.16
C ASP A 58 -4.91 -7.87 17.69
N ALA A 59 -3.93 -7.08 17.21
CA ALA A 59 -3.86 -6.57 15.85
C ALA A 59 -2.49 -6.84 15.22
N PRO A 60 -2.19 -8.10 14.83
CA PRO A 60 -0.88 -8.50 14.34
C PRO A 60 -0.40 -7.72 13.11
N ASP A 61 -1.32 -7.28 12.24
CA ASP A 61 -1.01 -6.51 11.02
C ASP A 61 -1.12 -4.98 11.22
N SER A 62 -1.13 -4.48 12.46
CA SER A 62 -1.25 -3.02 12.74
C SER A 62 -0.13 -2.17 12.13
N VAL A 63 0.97 -2.80 11.73
CA VAL A 63 2.08 -2.18 10.99
C VAL A 63 1.70 -1.79 9.55
N PHE A 64 0.53 -2.23 9.05
CA PHE A 64 0.05 -1.97 7.68
C PHE A 64 -1.17 -1.04 7.65
N PRO A 65 -1.02 0.25 8.06
CA PRO A 65 -2.14 1.17 8.25
C PRO A 65 -2.87 1.53 6.95
N ASN A 66 -2.22 1.40 5.80
CA ASN A 66 -2.79 1.75 4.51
C ASN A 66 -4.02 0.94 4.11
N ASN A 67 -4.32 -0.16 4.81
CA ASN A 67 -5.42 -1.04 4.49
C ASN A 67 -6.73 -0.62 5.18
N TRP A 68 -6.68 0.02 6.36
CA TRP A 68 -7.89 0.38 7.08
C TRP A 68 -8.34 1.83 6.89
N PHE A 69 -7.45 2.74 6.43
CA PHE A 69 -7.84 4.11 6.08
C PHE A 69 -7.00 4.68 4.93
N SER A 70 -7.51 5.73 4.32
CA SER A 70 -6.78 6.60 3.40
C SER A 70 -7.27 8.04 3.55
N THR A 71 -6.45 8.98 3.06
CA THR A 71 -6.79 10.40 3.04
C THR A 71 -6.79 10.94 1.61
N HIS A 72 -7.62 11.93 1.34
CA HIS A 72 -7.83 12.47 0.00
C HIS A 72 -7.84 14.00 0.00
N ALA A 73 -7.38 14.58 -1.11
CA ALA A 73 -7.49 16.02 -1.34
C ALA A 73 -8.94 16.48 -1.19
N GLY A 74 -9.13 17.69 -0.67
CA GLY A 74 -10.46 18.20 -0.34
C GLY A 74 -10.87 17.98 1.11
N GLY A 75 -10.04 17.27 1.91
CA GLY A 75 -10.30 17.10 3.34
C GLY A 75 -11.05 15.82 3.69
N HIS A 76 -11.00 14.80 2.85
CA HIS A 76 -11.75 13.58 3.05
C HIS A 76 -10.88 12.45 3.60
N ILE A 77 -11.44 11.66 4.53
CA ILE A 77 -10.85 10.42 5.04
C ILE A 77 -11.81 9.28 4.71
N ALA A 78 -11.27 8.16 4.21
CA ALA A 78 -12.02 6.91 4.04
C ALA A 78 -11.57 5.90 5.10
N ILE A 79 -12.52 5.19 5.73
CA ILE A 79 -12.30 4.02 6.58
C ILE A 79 -12.87 2.81 5.86
N TYR A 80 -12.11 1.72 5.81
CA TYR A 80 -12.40 0.58 4.94
C TYR A 80 -12.88 -0.66 5.69
N PRO A 81 -13.75 -1.48 5.03
CA PRO A 81 -14.18 -2.77 5.54
C PRO A 81 -13.08 -3.81 5.35
N MET A 82 -12.68 -4.43 6.45
CA MET A 82 -11.60 -5.43 6.52
C MET A 82 -12.16 -6.84 6.54
N LYS A 83 -11.55 -7.75 5.74
CA LYS A 83 -11.95 -9.17 5.65
C LYS A 83 -11.67 -9.90 6.96
N ALA A 84 -10.43 -9.89 7.41
CA ALA A 84 -10.00 -10.58 8.62
C ALA A 84 -10.51 -9.86 9.88
N PRO A 85 -11.18 -10.55 10.83
CA PRO A 85 -11.64 -9.94 12.08
C PRO A 85 -10.54 -9.31 12.93
N SER A 86 -9.33 -9.88 12.95
CA SER A 86 -8.17 -9.31 13.62
C SER A 86 -7.82 -7.92 13.05
N ARG A 87 -7.92 -7.73 11.74
CA ARG A 87 -7.61 -6.48 11.06
C ARG A 87 -8.63 -5.37 11.30
N ARG A 88 -9.87 -5.70 11.67
CA ARG A 88 -10.89 -4.71 12.06
C ARG A 88 -10.50 -3.96 13.33
N ARG A 89 -9.66 -4.57 14.18
CA ARG A 89 -9.12 -3.97 15.42
C ARG A 89 -7.99 -2.97 15.17
N GLU A 90 -7.43 -2.93 13.96
CA GLU A 90 -6.40 -1.96 13.56
C GLU A 90 -6.94 -0.51 13.45
N ARG A 91 -8.25 -0.32 13.33
CA ARG A 91 -8.87 1.00 13.24
C ARG A 91 -8.68 1.77 14.55
N ARG A 92 -7.96 2.88 14.48
CA ARG A 92 -7.55 3.70 15.64
C ARG A 92 -8.17 5.08 15.58
N SER A 93 -8.97 5.41 16.59
CA SER A 93 -9.60 6.73 16.71
C SER A 93 -8.58 7.85 16.95
N ASP A 94 -7.50 7.59 17.68
CA ASP A 94 -6.44 8.56 17.94
C ASP A 94 -5.69 8.99 16.65
N VAL A 95 -5.51 8.09 15.67
CA VAL A 95 -4.98 8.44 14.35
C VAL A 95 -5.93 9.41 13.63
N ILE A 96 -7.23 9.12 13.62
CA ILE A 96 -8.22 9.99 13.00
C ILE A 96 -8.30 11.35 13.70
N GLU A 97 -8.24 11.39 15.04
CA GLU A 97 -8.24 12.65 15.79
C GLU A 97 -6.95 13.45 15.55
N MET A 98 -5.77 12.81 15.46
CA MET A 98 -4.54 13.49 15.06
C MET A 98 -4.68 14.15 13.68
N LEU A 99 -5.26 13.42 12.71
CA LEU A 99 -5.50 13.98 11.37
C LEU A 99 -6.43 15.18 11.41
N LYS A 100 -7.52 15.14 12.20
CA LYS A 100 -8.44 16.28 12.38
C LYS A 100 -7.78 17.48 13.06
N GLN A 101 -6.87 17.24 14.01
CA GLN A 101 -6.15 18.29 14.72
C GLN A 101 -5.12 18.99 13.84
N ASN A 102 -4.35 18.24 13.07
CA ASN A 102 -3.21 18.78 12.32
C ASN A 102 -3.53 19.15 10.88
N TYR A 103 -4.62 18.62 10.32
CA TYR A 103 -5.00 18.80 8.92
C TYR A 103 -6.45 19.28 8.78
N ARG A 104 -6.77 19.85 7.63
CA ARG A 104 -8.12 20.26 7.28
C ARG A 104 -8.94 19.07 6.85
N VAL A 105 -9.66 18.44 7.79
CA VAL A 105 -10.60 17.37 7.54
C VAL A 105 -12.01 17.93 7.45
N GLN A 106 -12.74 17.61 6.38
CA GLN A 106 -14.14 17.99 6.17
C GLN A 106 -15.08 16.86 6.59
N ASP A 107 -14.77 15.63 6.19
CA ASP A 107 -15.57 14.47 6.52
C ASP A 107 -14.74 13.18 6.69
N VAL A 108 -15.37 12.19 7.28
CA VAL A 108 -14.86 10.81 7.40
C VAL A 108 -15.93 9.88 6.87
N ILE A 109 -15.66 9.24 5.74
CA ILE A 109 -16.58 8.28 5.10
C ILE A 109 -16.20 6.89 5.57
N ASP A 110 -17.07 6.26 6.36
CA ASP A 110 -16.84 4.94 6.95
C ASP A 110 -17.60 3.86 6.19
N TYR A 111 -16.86 2.96 5.54
CA TYR A 111 -17.40 1.80 4.83
C TYR A 111 -17.40 0.52 5.68
N SER A 112 -16.95 0.55 6.93
CA SER A 112 -16.87 -0.64 7.78
C SER A 112 -18.21 -1.32 8.03
N GLY A 113 -19.32 -0.57 7.89
CA GLY A 113 -20.67 -1.12 7.93
C GLY A 113 -21.00 -2.15 6.85
N LEU A 114 -20.12 -2.37 5.86
CA LEU A 114 -20.29 -3.41 4.83
C LEU A 114 -19.75 -4.79 5.27
N GLU A 115 -18.98 -4.85 6.37
CA GLU A 115 -18.38 -6.10 6.86
C GLU A 115 -19.40 -7.20 7.20
N PRO A 116 -20.57 -6.91 7.82
CA PRO A 116 -21.58 -7.93 8.07
C PRO A 116 -22.16 -8.57 6.81
N ASP A 117 -22.12 -7.86 5.68
CA ASP A 117 -22.60 -8.33 4.39
C ASP A 117 -21.52 -9.11 3.61
N GLY A 118 -20.31 -9.27 4.19
CA GLY A 118 -19.17 -9.93 3.54
C GLY A 118 -18.56 -9.13 2.40
N ILE A 119 -18.77 -7.81 2.36
CA ILE A 119 -18.26 -6.90 1.34
C ILE A 119 -17.02 -6.19 1.88
N PHE A 120 -15.86 -6.43 1.25
CA PHE A 120 -14.57 -5.94 1.73
C PHE A 120 -13.84 -5.09 0.69
N LEU A 121 -13.10 -4.08 1.17
CA LEU A 121 -12.18 -3.27 0.37
C LEU A 121 -11.06 -2.80 1.28
N GLU A 122 -9.90 -3.43 1.22
CA GLU A 122 -8.79 -3.15 2.13
C GLU A 122 -7.92 -1.98 1.64
N GLY A 123 -8.51 -0.79 1.59
CA GLY A 123 -7.87 0.49 1.38
C GLY A 123 -6.91 0.55 0.19
N THR A 124 -5.77 1.20 0.40
CA THR A 124 -4.73 1.32 -0.62
C THR A 124 -3.80 0.09 -0.72
N GLY A 125 -4.13 -1.00 -0.04
CA GLY A 125 -3.66 -2.34 -0.36
C GLY A 125 -4.44 -2.90 -1.56
N ALA A 126 -5.77 -2.94 -1.44
CA ALA A 126 -6.69 -3.41 -2.48
C ALA A 126 -6.68 -2.52 -3.73
N MET A 127 -6.43 -1.22 -3.57
CA MET A 127 -6.40 -0.23 -4.65
C MET A 127 -5.08 0.51 -4.71
N VAL A 128 -4.54 0.71 -5.91
CA VAL A 128 -3.48 1.69 -6.17
C VAL A 128 -4.11 2.91 -6.83
N LEU A 129 -4.00 4.05 -6.16
CA LEU A 129 -4.66 5.28 -6.57
C LEU A 129 -3.73 6.19 -7.37
N ASP A 130 -4.16 6.50 -8.59
CA ASP A 130 -3.60 7.60 -9.34
C ASP A 130 -4.33 8.89 -8.96
N HIS A 131 -3.72 9.69 -8.12
CA HIS A 131 -4.30 10.94 -7.63
C HIS A 131 -4.32 12.04 -8.68
N ILE A 132 -3.50 11.94 -9.73
CA ILE A 132 -3.42 12.92 -10.83
C ILE A 132 -4.56 12.68 -11.81
N ASP A 133 -4.62 11.47 -12.37
CA ASP A 133 -5.62 11.11 -13.38
C ASP A 133 -6.91 10.56 -12.79
N ARG A 134 -7.00 10.48 -11.48
CA ARG A 134 -8.18 10.02 -10.75
C ARG A 134 -8.60 8.61 -11.17
N VAL A 135 -7.66 7.66 -11.17
CA VAL A 135 -7.89 6.25 -11.48
C VAL A 135 -7.60 5.39 -10.26
N ALA A 136 -8.49 4.45 -9.97
CA ALA A 136 -8.30 3.42 -8.96
C ALA A 136 -8.00 2.08 -9.67
N TYR A 137 -6.74 1.68 -9.70
CA TYR A 137 -6.32 0.38 -10.22
C TYR A 137 -6.55 -0.68 -9.15
N ALA A 138 -7.29 -1.75 -9.50
CA ALA A 138 -7.70 -2.76 -8.52
C ALA A 138 -7.68 -4.18 -9.12
N ALA A 139 -6.86 -5.06 -8.55
CA ALA A 139 -6.93 -6.49 -8.81
C ALA A 139 -8.11 -7.11 -8.04
N ARG A 140 -8.93 -7.93 -8.73
CA ARG A 140 -10.03 -8.65 -8.07
C ARG A 140 -9.49 -9.69 -7.10
N SER A 141 -9.99 -9.64 -5.88
CA SER A 141 -9.67 -10.62 -4.84
C SER A 141 -10.77 -10.64 -3.78
N ASP A 142 -10.67 -11.54 -2.83
CA ASP A 142 -11.57 -11.58 -1.67
C ASP A 142 -11.46 -10.34 -0.76
N ARG A 143 -10.48 -9.45 -1.01
CA ARG A 143 -10.26 -8.20 -0.27
C ARG A 143 -10.56 -6.96 -1.11
N THR A 144 -11.15 -7.17 -2.30
CA THR A 144 -11.46 -6.11 -3.27
C THR A 144 -12.83 -6.39 -3.89
N ASP A 145 -13.89 -6.09 -3.14
CA ASP A 145 -15.25 -6.28 -3.61
C ASP A 145 -15.64 -5.16 -4.58
N PRO A 146 -16.24 -5.48 -5.75
CA PRO A 146 -16.60 -4.50 -6.76
C PRO A 146 -17.65 -3.49 -6.28
N ILE A 147 -18.56 -3.85 -5.38
CA ILE A 147 -19.60 -2.96 -4.85
C ILE A 147 -18.94 -1.88 -3.96
N ALA A 148 -18.02 -2.29 -3.07
CA ALA A 148 -17.31 -1.35 -2.22
C ALA A 148 -16.40 -0.44 -3.05
N LEU A 149 -15.72 -0.99 -4.06
CA LEU A 149 -14.89 -0.23 -4.99
C LEU A 149 -15.69 0.81 -5.77
N GLU A 150 -16.87 0.43 -6.31
CA GLU A 150 -17.75 1.35 -7.03
C GLU A 150 -18.22 2.50 -6.13
N ARG A 151 -18.64 2.19 -4.90
CA ARG A 151 -19.04 3.21 -3.91
C ARG A 151 -17.88 4.17 -3.60
N PHE A 152 -16.68 3.64 -3.37
CA PHE A 152 -15.48 4.44 -3.17
C PHE A 152 -15.21 5.35 -4.38
N CYS A 153 -15.16 4.77 -5.58
CA CYS A 153 -14.88 5.51 -6.81
C CYS A 153 -15.91 6.62 -7.07
N THR A 154 -17.18 6.38 -6.77
CA THR A 154 -18.24 7.37 -6.89
C THR A 154 -18.06 8.52 -5.88
N HIS A 155 -17.83 8.22 -4.60
CA HIS A 155 -17.66 9.23 -3.57
C HIS A 155 -16.41 10.10 -3.79
N PHE A 156 -15.31 9.47 -4.18
CA PHE A 156 -14.02 10.13 -4.31
C PHE A 156 -13.69 10.54 -5.75
N ASN A 157 -14.62 10.37 -6.70
CA ASN A 157 -14.45 10.72 -8.11
C ASN A 157 -13.20 10.08 -8.74
N PHE A 158 -13.08 8.75 -8.62
CA PHE A 158 -12.08 7.95 -9.32
C PHE A 158 -12.73 7.09 -10.42
N GLU A 159 -12.00 6.90 -11.52
CA GLU A 159 -12.33 5.90 -12.55
C GLU A 159 -11.87 4.51 -12.06
N PRO A 160 -12.76 3.50 -11.92
CA PRO A 160 -12.33 2.17 -11.53
C PRO A 160 -11.68 1.43 -12.70
N MET A 161 -10.40 1.02 -12.53
CA MET A 161 -9.66 0.19 -13.48
C MET A 161 -9.43 -1.20 -12.89
N VAL A 162 -10.44 -2.05 -13.00
CA VAL A 162 -10.45 -3.40 -12.41
C VAL A 162 -9.88 -4.43 -13.37
N PHE A 163 -9.06 -5.35 -12.87
CA PHE A 163 -8.49 -6.46 -13.65
C PHE A 163 -8.30 -7.72 -12.80
N ASP A 164 -8.15 -8.87 -13.45
CA ASP A 164 -7.79 -10.12 -12.80
C ASP A 164 -6.27 -10.31 -12.88
N ALA A 165 -5.63 -10.56 -11.74
CA ALA A 165 -4.21 -10.83 -11.65
C ALA A 165 -3.95 -12.10 -10.83
N ARG A 166 -3.02 -12.94 -11.32
CA ARG A 166 -2.64 -14.19 -10.67
C ARG A 166 -1.13 -14.34 -10.67
N ASP A 167 -0.63 -15.04 -9.68
CA ASP A 167 0.77 -15.45 -9.62
C ASP A 167 1.07 -16.64 -10.54
N GLY A 168 2.32 -17.16 -10.46
CA GLY A 168 2.77 -18.29 -11.25
C GLY A 168 2.05 -19.62 -10.96
N ASP A 169 1.46 -19.75 -9.79
CA ASP A 169 0.71 -20.93 -9.34
C ASP A 169 -0.81 -20.77 -9.58
N GLY A 170 -1.22 -19.66 -10.18
CA GLY A 170 -2.61 -19.36 -10.49
C GLY A 170 -3.42 -18.81 -9.31
N VAL A 171 -2.77 -18.45 -8.20
CA VAL A 171 -3.42 -17.86 -7.03
C VAL A 171 -3.71 -16.38 -7.30
N PRO A 172 -4.93 -15.87 -7.02
CA PRO A 172 -5.23 -14.46 -7.18
C PRO A 172 -4.32 -13.58 -6.35
N ILE A 173 -3.87 -12.45 -6.92
CA ILE A 173 -3.14 -11.42 -6.19
C ILE A 173 -4.11 -10.75 -5.21
N TYR A 174 -3.85 -10.89 -3.91
CA TYR A 174 -4.76 -10.47 -2.85
C TYR A 174 -4.85 -8.95 -2.69
N HIS A 175 -3.76 -8.22 -2.93
CA HIS A 175 -3.68 -6.76 -2.88
C HIS A 175 -2.98 -6.20 -4.12
N THR A 176 -3.54 -5.15 -4.70
CA THR A 176 -3.00 -4.52 -5.92
C THR A 176 -1.65 -3.86 -5.68
N ASN A 177 -1.39 -3.35 -4.47
CA ASN A 177 -0.16 -2.66 -4.13
C ASN A 177 1.09 -3.55 -4.05
N VAL A 178 0.95 -4.87 -4.09
CA VAL A 178 2.10 -5.77 -4.26
C VAL A 178 2.52 -5.87 -5.73
N LEU A 179 1.57 -5.62 -6.65
CA LEU A 179 1.74 -5.76 -8.09
C LEU A 179 2.24 -4.50 -8.77
N MET A 180 1.89 -3.31 -8.23
CA MET A 180 2.16 -2.05 -8.91
C MET A 180 2.27 -0.85 -7.97
N CYS A 181 3.02 0.14 -8.44
CA CYS A 181 3.13 1.48 -7.87
C CYS A 181 2.89 2.51 -8.98
N VAL A 182 2.14 3.56 -8.69
CA VAL A 182 1.91 4.69 -9.61
C VAL A 182 2.54 5.94 -9.00
N ALA A 183 3.56 6.45 -9.68
CA ALA A 183 4.26 7.69 -9.36
C ALA A 183 3.82 8.82 -10.30
N THR A 184 4.40 10.00 -10.15
CA THR A 184 4.05 11.17 -10.97
C THR A 184 4.43 10.98 -12.43
N CYS A 185 5.67 10.56 -12.74
CA CYS A 185 6.19 10.46 -14.11
C CYS A 185 6.40 9.02 -14.57
N PHE A 186 6.30 8.04 -13.71
CA PHE A 186 6.39 6.62 -14.07
C PHE A 186 5.36 5.76 -13.33
N ALA A 187 5.20 4.53 -13.80
CA ALA A 187 4.48 3.49 -13.06
C ALA A 187 5.25 2.18 -13.16
N ALA A 188 5.53 1.54 -12.00
CA ALA A 188 6.12 0.21 -11.95
C ALA A 188 5.01 -0.83 -11.84
N ILE A 189 5.00 -1.85 -12.70
CA ILE A 189 3.91 -2.82 -12.75
C ILE A 189 4.34 -4.20 -13.25
N GLY A 190 3.89 -5.26 -12.55
CA GLY A 190 4.02 -6.66 -12.96
C GLY A 190 2.95 -7.07 -13.97
N THR A 191 3.05 -6.57 -15.20
CA THR A 191 2.04 -6.80 -16.24
C THR A 191 1.84 -8.28 -16.60
N GLY A 192 2.87 -9.12 -16.39
CA GLY A 192 2.80 -10.56 -16.65
C GLY A 192 1.78 -11.30 -15.78
N MET A 193 1.40 -10.73 -14.64
CA MET A 193 0.41 -11.30 -13.72
C MET A 193 -1.05 -10.96 -14.11
N ILE A 194 -1.29 -9.95 -14.96
CA ILE A 194 -2.64 -9.64 -15.45
C ILE A 194 -3.02 -10.68 -16.50
N THR A 195 -4.04 -11.48 -16.20
CA THR A 195 -4.36 -12.70 -16.95
C THR A 195 -4.95 -12.43 -18.34
N ASP A 196 -5.86 -11.46 -18.45
CA ASP A 196 -6.46 -11.06 -19.72
C ASP A 196 -5.54 -10.11 -20.50
N ALA A 197 -5.10 -10.51 -21.70
CA ALA A 197 -4.16 -9.74 -22.51
C ALA A 197 -4.74 -8.39 -22.98
N ARG A 198 -6.05 -8.34 -23.30
CA ARG A 198 -6.71 -7.11 -23.71
C ARG A 198 -6.75 -6.14 -22.53
N ARG A 199 -7.18 -6.64 -21.36
CA ARG A 199 -7.24 -5.81 -20.14
C ARG A 199 -5.86 -5.32 -19.69
N ARG A 200 -4.84 -6.16 -19.81
CA ARG A 200 -3.42 -5.78 -19.59
C ARG A 200 -3.03 -4.58 -20.44
N ASN A 201 -3.32 -4.63 -21.74
CA ASN A 201 -3.01 -3.54 -22.68
C ASN A 201 -3.81 -2.27 -22.34
N GLU A 202 -5.07 -2.39 -21.92
CA GLU A 202 -5.90 -1.26 -21.48
C GLU A 202 -5.32 -0.60 -20.22
N VAL A 203 -4.85 -1.39 -19.24
CA VAL A 203 -4.18 -0.88 -18.02
C VAL A 203 -2.91 -0.11 -18.38
N VAL A 204 -2.03 -0.71 -19.20
CA VAL A 204 -0.78 -0.06 -19.63
C VAL A 204 -1.07 1.22 -20.41
N ALA A 205 -1.98 1.17 -21.38
CA ALA A 205 -2.37 2.34 -22.18
C ALA A 205 -2.97 3.46 -21.30
N ARG A 206 -3.72 3.09 -20.25
CA ARG A 206 -4.28 4.07 -19.31
C ARG A 206 -3.20 4.77 -18.48
N LEU A 207 -2.19 4.04 -18.02
CA LEU A 207 -1.02 4.59 -17.32
C LEU A 207 -0.20 5.51 -18.24
N GLN A 208 0.03 5.11 -19.50
CA GLN A 208 0.78 5.88 -20.48
C GLN A 208 0.06 7.15 -20.96
N ARG A 209 -1.27 7.18 -20.91
CA ARG A 209 -2.06 8.34 -21.37
C ARG A 209 -1.68 9.64 -20.64
N SER A 210 -1.25 9.56 -19.42
CA SER A 210 -0.75 10.69 -18.61
C SER A 210 0.74 11.02 -18.84
N GLY A 211 1.37 10.39 -19.82
CA GLY A 211 2.78 10.64 -20.13
C GLY A 211 3.77 9.90 -19.22
N ARG A 212 3.31 8.90 -18.46
CA ARG A 212 4.17 8.10 -17.59
C ARG A 212 4.97 7.06 -18.35
N ASP A 213 6.22 6.91 -17.96
CA ASP A 213 7.04 5.78 -18.35
C ASP A 213 6.62 4.51 -17.60
N ILE A 214 6.65 3.37 -18.29
CA ILE A 214 6.27 2.09 -17.68
C ILE A 214 7.52 1.29 -17.33
N VAL A 215 7.74 1.10 -16.03
CA VAL A 215 8.75 0.19 -15.50
C VAL A 215 8.12 -1.20 -15.37
N HIS A 216 8.38 -2.05 -16.39
CA HIS A 216 7.87 -3.42 -16.37
C HIS A 216 8.62 -4.26 -15.33
N LEU A 217 7.88 -4.90 -14.44
CA LEU A 217 8.42 -5.80 -13.43
C LEU A 217 8.13 -7.26 -13.81
N SER A 218 9.14 -8.11 -13.68
CA SER A 218 9.00 -9.56 -13.80
C SER A 218 8.32 -10.15 -12.55
N ASN A 219 7.81 -11.38 -12.66
CA ASN A 219 7.23 -12.07 -11.51
C ASN A 219 8.25 -12.22 -10.36
N ALA A 220 9.50 -12.54 -10.65
CA ALA A 220 10.56 -12.62 -9.63
C ALA A 220 10.82 -11.27 -8.93
N GLN A 221 10.68 -10.15 -9.64
CA GLN A 221 10.79 -8.83 -9.04
C GLN A 221 9.56 -8.52 -8.16
N ILE A 222 8.38 -8.95 -8.56
CA ILE A 222 7.18 -8.85 -7.71
C ILE A 222 7.35 -9.70 -6.45
N ASP A 223 7.89 -10.90 -6.55
CA ASP A 223 8.19 -11.77 -5.41
C ASP A 223 9.23 -11.15 -4.44
N SER A 224 10.03 -10.22 -4.96
CA SER A 224 10.98 -9.39 -4.19
C SER A 224 10.40 -8.01 -3.83
N PHE A 225 9.09 -7.84 -3.81
CA PHE A 225 8.38 -6.61 -3.44
C PHE A 225 8.66 -5.37 -4.30
N ALA A 226 9.20 -5.50 -5.51
CA ALA A 226 9.52 -4.35 -6.37
C ALA A 226 8.29 -3.51 -6.77
N GLY A 227 7.08 -4.08 -6.78
CA GLY A 227 5.82 -3.35 -6.95
C GLY A 227 5.32 -2.64 -5.69
N ASN A 228 5.85 -3.00 -4.51
CA ASN A 228 5.39 -2.50 -3.22
C ASN A 228 6.15 -1.24 -2.79
N ALA A 229 6.10 -0.20 -3.62
CA ALA A 229 6.78 1.07 -3.45
C ALA A 229 5.79 2.24 -3.40
N ILE A 230 6.23 3.38 -2.93
CA ILE A 230 5.44 4.61 -2.86
C ILE A 230 6.29 5.83 -3.18
N GLU A 231 5.76 6.71 -4.06
CA GLU A 231 6.33 8.05 -4.25
C GLU A 231 5.86 8.96 -3.13
N LEU A 232 6.78 9.70 -2.53
CA LEU A 232 6.55 10.65 -1.45
C LEU A 232 7.18 12.00 -1.80
N GLN A 233 6.63 13.08 -1.22
CA GLN A 233 7.20 14.39 -1.33
C GLN A 233 8.27 14.57 -0.24
N GLY A 234 9.52 14.60 -0.64
CA GLY A 234 10.64 14.99 0.21
C GLY A 234 10.83 16.51 0.23
N LYS A 235 11.85 16.97 0.96
CA LYS A 235 12.16 18.40 1.12
C LYS A 235 12.59 19.06 -0.20
N GLU A 236 13.45 18.40 -0.96
CA GLU A 236 14.06 18.97 -2.17
C GLU A 236 13.48 18.40 -3.46
N SER A 237 13.07 17.13 -3.43
CA SER A 237 12.57 16.41 -4.60
C SER A 237 11.59 15.31 -4.17
N ARG A 238 10.93 14.71 -5.15
CA ARG A 238 10.19 13.48 -4.93
C ARG A 238 11.17 12.34 -4.62
N ILE A 239 10.73 11.44 -3.76
CA ILE A 239 11.45 10.20 -3.45
C ILE A 239 10.56 9.00 -3.76
N LEU A 240 11.15 7.89 -4.21
CA LEU A 240 10.50 6.60 -4.25
C LEU A 240 11.01 5.78 -3.07
N ALA A 241 10.14 5.54 -2.08
CA ALA A 241 10.43 4.66 -0.96
C ALA A 241 10.09 3.21 -1.33
N LEU A 242 11.07 2.32 -1.18
CA LEU A 242 10.95 0.89 -1.40
C LEU A 242 11.92 0.13 -0.47
N SER A 243 11.80 -1.19 -0.35
CA SER A 243 12.70 -1.95 0.52
C SER A 243 14.07 -2.19 -0.12
N THR A 244 15.07 -2.52 0.71
CA THR A 244 16.40 -2.98 0.24
C THR A 244 16.26 -4.23 -0.62
N THR A 245 15.34 -5.15 -0.28
CA THR A 245 15.00 -6.34 -1.07
C THR A 245 14.50 -5.95 -2.47
N ALA A 246 13.56 -5.01 -2.54
CA ALA A 246 13.01 -4.52 -3.80
C ALA A 246 14.08 -3.82 -4.65
N LEU A 247 14.91 -2.96 -4.04
CA LEU A 247 15.99 -2.26 -4.74
C LEU A 247 17.01 -3.24 -5.34
N ALA A 248 17.38 -4.28 -4.59
CA ALA A 248 18.31 -5.29 -5.06
C ALA A 248 17.79 -6.06 -6.28
N ALA A 249 16.47 -6.21 -6.41
CA ALA A 249 15.84 -6.90 -7.53
C ALA A 249 15.70 -6.04 -8.81
N LEU A 250 15.77 -4.70 -8.71
CA LEU A 250 15.66 -3.81 -9.88
C LEU A 250 16.92 -3.83 -10.74
N GLY A 251 16.72 -3.89 -12.06
CA GLY A 251 17.81 -3.72 -13.05
C GLY A 251 18.22 -2.25 -13.23
N ASP A 252 19.39 -2.04 -13.83
CA ASP A 252 19.96 -0.69 -14.01
C ASP A 252 19.05 0.23 -14.85
N ASP A 253 18.46 -0.27 -15.94
CA ASP A 253 17.56 0.53 -16.79
C ASP A 253 16.28 0.94 -16.03
N GLN A 254 15.75 0.04 -15.17
CA GLN A 254 14.58 0.32 -14.35
C GLN A 254 14.90 1.39 -13.29
N ARG A 255 16.07 1.29 -12.66
CA ARG A 255 16.56 2.30 -11.70
C ARG A 255 16.77 3.64 -12.40
N ALA A 256 17.41 3.66 -13.56
CA ALA A 256 17.63 4.88 -14.33
C ALA A 256 16.32 5.58 -14.71
N THR A 257 15.28 4.81 -15.09
CA THR A 257 13.94 5.36 -15.38
C THR A 257 13.32 6.00 -14.15
N ILE A 258 13.42 5.36 -12.99
CA ILE A 258 12.90 5.88 -11.71
C ILE A 258 13.68 7.14 -11.30
N GLU A 259 15.01 7.09 -11.34
CA GLU A 259 15.91 8.14 -10.87
C GLU A 259 15.91 9.39 -11.76
N ALA A 260 15.37 9.29 -12.97
CA ALA A 260 15.14 10.45 -13.82
C ALA A 260 14.13 11.44 -13.20
N ASP A 261 13.25 10.98 -12.29
CA ASP A 261 12.19 11.79 -11.71
C ASP A 261 12.14 11.78 -10.17
N ALA A 262 12.46 10.66 -9.54
CA ALA A 262 12.37 10.50 -8.10
C ALA A 262 13.65 9.84 -7.54
N ARG A 263 14.20 10.38 -6.46
CA ARG A 263 15.32 9.76 -5.76
C ARG A 263 14.87 8.46 -5.10
N ILE A 264 15.57 7.36 -5.32
CA ILE A 264 15.32 6.10 -4.63
C ILE A 264 15.80 6.19 -3.17
N VAL A 265 14.91 5.83 -2.22
CA VAL A 265 15.19 5.72 -0.79
C VAL A 265 14.87 4.29 -0.36
N ALA A 266 15.92 3.51 -0.08
CA ALA A 266 15.78 2.12 0.34
C ALA A 266 15.62 2.04 1.86
N LEU A 267 14.61 1.30 2.31
CA LEU A 267 14.31 1.04 3.71
C LEU A 267 14.61 -0.45 4.01
N ASP A 268 15.37 -0.70 5.06
CA ASP A 268 15.75 -2.06 5.44
C ASP A 268 14.71 -2.64 6.41
N ILE A 269 13.76 -3.44 5.89
CA ILE A 269 12.62 -3.97 6.65
C ILE A 269 12.39 -5.48 6.43
N PRO A 270 13.43 -6.33 6.45
CA PRO A 270 13.31 -7.74 6.08
C PRO A 270 12.44 -8.54 7.06
N THR A 271 12.33 -8.14 8.33
CA THR A 271 11.44 -8.80 9.30
C THR A 271 9.97 -8.49 9.01
N ILE A 272 9.67 -7.24 8.64
CA ILE A 272 8.31 -6.84 8.22
C ILE A 272 7.89 -7.60 6.95
N GLU A 273 8.79 -7.77 5.99
CA GLU A 273 8.51 -8.49 4.74
C GLU A 273 8.10 -9.94 4.96
N ARG A 274 8.52 -10.57 6.06
CA ARG A 274 8.10 -11.94 6.43
C ARG A 274 6.60 -12.05 6.73
N ALA A 275 5.95 -10.94 7.11
CA ALA A 275 4.48 -10.91 7.27
C ALA A 275 3.72 -10.67 5.95
N GLY A 276 4.45 -10.61 4.82
CA GLY A 276 3.87 -10.56 3.48
C GLY A 276 3.45 -9.17 3.01
N GLY A 277 3.88 -8.11 3.68
CA GLY A 277 3.79 -6.72 3.24
C GLY A 277 5.17 -6.07 3.22
N SER A 278 5.36 -4.99 2.46
CA SER A 278 6.61 -4.24 2.40
C SER A 278 6.35 -2.73 2.54
N VAL A 279 7.26 -1.87 2.12
CA VAL A 279 7.28 -0.43 2.38
C VAL A 279 5.94 0.26 2.09
N ARG A 280 5.31 -0.01 0.93
CA ARG A 280 4.02 0.61 0.61
C ARG A 280 2.94 0.26 1.62
N CYS A 281 2.98 -0.94 2.17
CA CYS A 281 1.99 -1.41 3.14
C CYS A 281 2.15 -0.72 4.50
N THR A 282 3.37 -0.35 4.88
CA THR A 282 3.65 0.29 6.18
C THR A 282 3.30 1.79 6.21
N LEU A 283 2.93 2.38 5.06
CA LEU A 283 2.74 3.82 4.91
C LEU A 283 1.32 4.17 4.45
N ALA A 284 0.59 4.92 5.25
CA ALA A 284 -0.65 5.57 4.84
C ALA A 284 -0.35 7.02 4.42
N GLY A 285 -0.44 7.31 3.13
CA GLY A 285 -0.15 8.66 2.60
C GLY A 285 -1.17 9.69 3.08
N ILE A 286 -0.69 10.89 3.43
CA ILE A 286 -1.53 12.01 3.85
C ILE A 286 -1.66 13.01 2.70
N HIS A 287 -2.86 13.07 2.12
CA HIS A 287 -3.24 13.98 1.02
C HIS A 287 -4.10 15.16 1.51
N LEU A 288 -4.08 15.42 2.80
CA LEU A 288 -4.82 16.51 3.44
C LEU A 288 -3.98 17.79 3.50
N THR A 289 -4.63 18.93 3.45
CA THR A 289 -3.97 20.22 3.64
C THR A 289 -3.66 20.42 5.13
N PRO A 290 -2.41 20.72 5.53
CA PRO A 290 -2.10 21.06 6.92
C PRO A 290 -2.93 22.24 7.45
N ARG A 291 -3.23 22.25 8.74
CA ARG A 291 -3.73 23.44 9.43
C ARG A 291 -2.56 24.40 9.70
N ASN A 292 -2.79 25.67 9.46
CA ASN A 292 -1.83 26.75 9.83
C ASN A 292 -1.85 26.95 11.34
#